data_f83a00131487ddc0342662676bf24a83
#
_entry.id   f83a00131487ddc0342662676bf24a83
#
_cell.length_a   1.000
_cell.length_b   1.000
_cell.length_c   1.000
_cell.angle_alpha   90.00
_cell.angle_beta   90.00
_cell.angle_gamma   90.00
#
_symmetry.space_group_name_H-M   'P 1'
#
loop_
_entity.id
_entity.type
_entity.pdbx_description
1 polymer ?
#
loop_
_entity_poly.entity_id
_entity_poly.type
_entity_poly.pdbx_seq_one_letter_code
_entity_poly.pdbx_strand_id
1 'polypeptide(L)'
;MSKSPNPINYINNWESEIDRRSELHVAYDDKDIVKLFQSGEVLISLRGGNLYKSLGGNNNVTSLDDTKSIALKLDLGQIELGESKYLFASHCRIANFLQPWRSTFIVNSPVIRNRRISPKGHPGDGKFEMIEFSMSLQQSMIAYRRSKSGDHVPHPDIKISRKSNCKIKFKKKQRVSVDGKTVKFSRDFSMSVIPHAICVVLN
;
A
#
# COMPACT_ATOMS: atom_id res chain seq x y z
N MET A 1 24.54 -18.38 -19.19
CA MET A 1 24.38 -18.25 -17.71
C MET A 1 24.03 -16.78 -17.41
N SER A 2 22.77 -16.50 -17.22
CA SER A 2 22.29 -15.16 -16.86
C SER A 2 22.55 -14.92 -15.36
N LYS A 3 23.39 -13.94 -15.03
CA LYS A 3 23.62 -13.52 -13.65
C LYS A 3 22.31 -12.90 -13.13
N SER A 4 21.73 -13.45 -12.05
CA SER A 4 20.64 -12.81 -11.33
C SER A 4 21.12 -11.44 -10.84
N PRO A 5 20.32 -10.36 -11.00
CA PRO A 5 20.72 -9.04 -10.52
C PRO A 5 20.88 -9.06 -9.00
N ASN A 6 21.97 -8.45 -8.54
CA ASN A 6 22.35 -8.36 -7.14
C ASN A 6 21.26 -7.60 -6.35
N PRO A 7 20.69 -8.13 -5.25
CA PRO A 7 19.60 -7.48 -4.50
C PRO A 7 19.95 -6.09 -3.95
N ILE A 8 21.23 -5.78 -3.77
CA ILE A 8 21.70 -4.46 -3.32
C ILE A 8 21.42 -3.35 -4.34
N ASN A 9 21.35 -3.67 -5.65
CA ASN A 9 21.07 -2.68 -6.68
C ASN A 9 19.60 -2.22 -6.73
N TYR A 10 18.66 -2.95 -6.14
CA TYR A 10 17.25 -2.54 -6.07
C TYR A 10 17.02 -1.43 -5.03
N ILE A 11 17.78 -1.43 -3.94
CA ILE A 11 17.66 -0.43 -2.87
C ILE A 11 18.23 0.91 -3.34
N ASN A 12 19.33 0.91 -4.09
CA ASN A 12 19.99 2.13 -4.57
C ASN A 12 19.22 2.88 -5.68
N ASN A 13 18.18 2.27 -6.26
CA ASN A 13 17.39 2.89 -7.36
C ASN A 13 16.06 3.50 -6.90
N TRP A 14 15.67 3.40 -5.63
CA TRP A 14 14.40 3.95 -5.15
C TRP A 14 14.55 5.34 -4.52
N GLU A 15 15.77 5.75 -4.18
CA GLU A 15 16.08 7.08 -3.65
C GLU A 15 16.68 7.97 -4.74
N SER A 16 16.34 9.26 -4.73
CA SER A 16 16.97 10.29 -5.55
C SER A 16 17.03 11.61 -4.79
N GLU A 17 18.16 12.33 -4.93
CA GLU A 17 18.24 13.71 -4.43
C GLU A 17 17.47 14.65 -5.36
N ILE A 18 16.70 15.55 -4.78
CA ILE A 18 16.00 16.61 -5.50
C ILE A 18 16.27 17.97 -4.90
N ASP A 19 16.24 19.01 -5.74
CA ASP A 19 16.29 20.40 -5.28
C ASP A 19 14.89 20.81 -4.75
N ARG A 20 14.81 21.31 -3.51
CA ARG A 20 13.59 21.76 -2.84
C ARG A 20 12.93 23.01 -3.46
N ARG A 21 13.55 23.64 -4.44
CA ARG A 21 13.06 24.90 -5.04
C ARG A 21 11.82 24.71 -5.93
N SER A 22 11.44 23.48 -6.27
CA SER A 22 10.21 23.22 -7.01
C SER A 22 9.00 23.24 -6.07
N GLU A 23 7.93 23.93 -6.45
CA GLU A 23 6.64 23.86 -5.76
C GLU A 23 6.13 22.41 -5.86
N LEU A 24 6.08 21.72 -4.71
CA LEU A 24 5.61 20.34 -4.65
C LEU A 24 4.13 20.31 -4.28
N HIS A 25 3.35 19.56 -5.03
CA HIS A 25 1.98 19.26 -4.65
C HIS A 25 1.94 18.41 -3.38
N VAL A 26 1.12 18.80 -2.40
CA VAL A 26 1.07 18.17 -1.08
C VAL A 26 -0.08 17.17 -1.01
N ALA A 27 0.22 15.93 -0.63
CA ALA A 27 -0.76 14.92 -0.29
C ALA A 27 -0.87 14.76 1.24
N TYR A 28 -2.09 14.88 1.76
CA TYR A 28 -2.38 14.75 3.18
C TYR A 28 -2.92 13.37 3.55
N ASP A 29 -3.34 12.58 2.57
CA ASP A 29 -3.75 11.19 2.76
C ASP A 29 -3.44 10.32 1.52
N ASP A 30 -3.64 9.01 1.64
CA ASP A 30 -3.38 8.06 0.56
C ASP A 30 -4.24 8.31 -0.68
N LYS A 31 -5.43 8.92 -0.54
CA LYS A 31 -6.33 9.23 -1.67
C LYS A 31 -5.86 10.46 -2.44
N ASP A 32 -5.25 11.42 -1.76
CA ASP A 32 -4.68 12.60 -2.42
C ASP A 32 -3.52 12.21 -3.33
N ILE A 33 -2.71 11.22 -2.92
CA ILE A 33 -1.66 10.65 -3.77
C ILE A 33 -2.25 10.14 -5.09
N VAL A 34 -3.33 9.36 -5.01
CA VAL A 34 -3.99 8.81 -6.21
C VAL A 34 -4.57 9.91 -7.09
N LYS A 35 -5.18 10.94 -6.50
CA LYS A 35 -5.73 12.09 -7.26
C LYS A 35 -4.62 12.85 -7.98
N LEU A 36 -3.53 13.17 -7.28
CA LEU A 36 -2.38 13.87 -7.85
C LEU A 36 -1.74 13.06 -8.99
N PHE A 37 -1.55 11.77 -8.79
CA PHE A 37 -1.08 10.90 -9.86
C PHE A 37 -2.00 10.90 -11.09
N GLN A 38 -3.32 10.88 -10.88
CA GLN A 38 -4.31 10.93 -11.97
C GLN A 38 -4.34 12.29 -12.69
N SER A 39 -3.93 13.39 -12.03
CA SER A 39 -3.75 14.70 -12.67
C SER A 39 -2.38 14.87 -13.37
N GLY A 40 -1.53 13.84 -13.35
CA GLY A 40 -0.22 13.86 -14.01
C GLY A 40 0.95 14.20 -13.09
N GLU A 41 0.68 14.43 -11.80
CA GLU A 41 1.72 14.75 -10.83
C GLU A 41 2.43 13.48 -10.36
N VAL A 42 3.72 13.41 -10.61
CA VAL A 42 4.55 12.26 -10.21
C VAL A 42 5.48 12.55 -9.05
N LEU A 43 5.78 13.81 -8.76
CA LEU A 43 6.60 14.25 -7.63
C LEU A 43 5.72 14.92 -6.59
N ILE A 44 5.58 14.31 -5.41
CA ILE A 44 4.58 14.65 -4.41
C ILE A 44 5.23 14.82 -3.04
N SER A 45 4.93 15.92 -2.35
CA SER A 45 5.24 16.08 -0.94
C SER A 45 4.22 15.33 -0.09
N LEU A 46 4.67 14.42 0.77
CA LEU A 46 3.79 13.56 1.56
C LEU A 46 3.77 14.01 3.03
N ARG A 47 2.60 14.39 3.54
CA ARG A 47 2.41 14.85 4.93
C ARG A 47 1.43 14.03 5.75
N GLY A 48 0.86 12.96 5.19
CA GLY A 48 -0.10 12.14 5.91
C GLY A 48 -0.45 10.84 5.20
N GLY A 49 -1.35 10.09 5.80
CA GLY A 49 -1.80 8.79 5.28
C GLY A 49 -1.05 7.59 5.86
N ASN A 50 -1.43 6.41 5.41
CA ASN A 50 -0.79 5.17 5.82
C ASN A 50 0.60 5.01 5.19
N LEU A 51 0.73 5.43 3.93
CA LEU A 51 2.00 5.38 3.22
C LEU A 51 3.04 6.29 3.90
N TYR A 52 2.67 7.52 4.26
CA TYR A 52 3.51 8.44 5.04
C TYR A 52 4.05 7.78 6.32
N LYS A 53 3.15 7.17 7.12
CA LYS A 53 3.52 6.49 8.37
C LYS A 53 4.42 5.27 8.14
N SER A 54 4.24 4.56 7.05
CA SER A 54 5.05 3.39 6.72
C SER A 54 6.47 3.74 6.32
N LEU A 55 6.68 4.95 5.83
CA LEU A 55 7.99 5.51 5.48
C LEU A 55 8.67 6.21 6.67
N GLY A 56 8.09 6.14 7.87
CA GLY A 56 8.66 6.76 9.07
C GLY A 56 8.27 8.23 9.25
N GLY A 57 7.31 8.73 8.45
CA GLY A 57 6.81 10.10 8.61
C GLY A 57 6.21 10.32 9.99
N ASN A 58 6.68 11.38 10.67
CA ASN A 58 6.21 11.79 11.98
C ASN A 58 5.83 13.28 11.93
N ASN A 59 4.66 13.62 12.42
CA ASN A 59 4.14 14.99 12.43
C ASN A 59 5.00 15.97 13.26
N ASN A 60 6.05 15.49 13.93
CA ASN A 60 6.92 16.28 14.80
C ASN A 60 8.24 16.69 14.12
N VAL A 61 8.42 16.45 12.83
CA VAL A 61 9.62 16.91 12.11
C VAL A 61 9.47 18.42 11.86
N THR A 62 10.02 19.20 12.76
CA THR A 62 10.33 20.63 12.55
C THR A 62 11.42 20.74 11.49
N SER A 63 11.16 21.55 10.47
CA SER A 63 12.07 22.04 9.43
C SER A 63 13.53 21.55 9.52
N LEU A 64 13.88 20.61 8.68
CA LEU A 64 15.28 20.42 8.31
C LEU A 64 15.65 21.55 7.35
N ASP A 65 16.68 22.29 7.75
CA ASP A 65 17.24 23.45 7.03
C ASP A 65 18.09 23.02 5.81
N ASP A 66 17.81 21.85 5.25
CA ASP A 66 18.56 21.27 4.14
C ASP A 66 17.94 21.63 2.80
N THR A 67 18.75 22.22 1.94
CA THR A 67 18.41 22.55 0.55
C THR A 67 18.18 21.30 -0.32
N LYS A 68 18.54 20.13 0.17
CA LYS A 68 18.35 18.84 -0.50
C LYS A 68 17.36 17.96 0.25
N SER A 69 16.46 17.33 -0.49
CA SER A 69 15.52 16.35 0.04
C SER A 69 15.69 15.02 -0.67
N ILE A 70 15.44 13.94 0.05
CA ILE A 70 15.43 12.59 -0.52
C ILE A 70 14.03 12.33 -1.07
N ALA A 71 13.95 12.02 -2.35
CA ALA A 71 12.73 11.54 -2.99
C ALA A 71 12.77 10.02 -3.10
N LEU A 72 11.68 9.38 -2.69
CA LEU A 72 11.52 7.94 -2.70
C LEU A 72 10.58 7.53 -3.84
N LYS A 73 11.01 6.63 -4.71
CA LYS A 73 10.18 6.07 -5.77
C LYS A 73 9.27 5.00 -5.18
N LEU A 74 7.97 5.17 -5.33
CA LEU A 74 6.97 4.28 -4.76
C LEU A 74 6.03 3.73 -5.83
N ASP A 75 5.49 2.56 -5.51
CA ASP A 75 4.53 1.86 -6.36
C ASP A 75 3.11 2.32 -6.05
N LEU A 76 2.23 2.18 -7.04
CA LEU A 76 0.78 2.23 -6.84
C LEU A 76 0.17 0.87 -7.17
N GLY A 77 -0.85 0.50 -6.43
CA GLY A 77 -1.65 -0.66 -6.76
C GLY A 77 -2.83 -0.29 -7.66
N GLN A 78 -3.18 -1.19 -8.57
CA GLN A 78 -4.35 -1.09 -9.44
C GLN A 78 -5.25 -2.29 -9.22
N ILE A 79 -6.56 -2.08 -9.13
CA ILE A 79 -7.56 -3.13 -9.14
C ILE A 79 -8.58 -2.89 -10.26
N GLU A 80 -8.85 -3.93 -11.03
CA GLU A 80 -9.85 -3.94 -12.10
C GLU A 80 -11.07 -4.76 -11.67
N LEU A 81 -12.25 -4.19 -11.83
CA LEU A 81 -13.55 -4.74 -11.46
C LEU A 81 -14.50 -4.68 -12.67
N GLY A 82 -14.36 -5.64 -13.59
CA GLY A 82 -14.94 -5.56 -14.92
C GLY A 82 -14.28 -4.45 -15.72
N GLU A 83 -15.06 -3.50 -16.26
CA GLU A 83 -14.54 -2.36 -17.04
C GLU A 83 -13.97 -1.22 -16.15
N SER A 84 -14.24 -1.26 -14.85
CA SER A 84 -13.82 -0.19 -13.93
C SER A 84 -12.44 -0.46 -13.38
N LYS A 85 -11.56 0.55 -13.39
CA LYS A 85 -10.22 0.52 -12.81
C LYS A 85 -10.13 1.48 -11.64
N TYR A 86 -9.50 1.04 -10.55
CA TYR A 86 -9.27 1.85 -9.36
C TYR A 86 -7.81 1.74 -8.96
N LEU A 87 -7.20 2.86 -8.59
CA LEU A 87 -5.85 2.93 -8.05
C LEU A 87 -5.90 3.02 -6.53
N PHE A 88 -4.85 2.55 -5.88
CA PHE A 88 -4.65 2.72 -4.44
C PHE A 88 -3.17 2.93 -4.12
N ALA A 89 -2.91 3.81 -3.18
CA ALA A 89 -1.55 4.06 -2.70
C ALA A 89 -1.19 3.12 -1.53
N SER A 90 -2.12 2.91 -0.62
CA SER A 90 -1.88 2.13 0.59
C SER A 90 -2.43 0.71 0.49
N HIS A 91 -3.73 0.55 0.30
CA HIS A 91 -4.32 -0.79 0.33
C HIS A 91 -5.67 -0.89 -0.38
N CYS A 92 -5.95 -2.09 -0.87
CA CYS A 92 -7.28 -2.53 -1.26
C CYS A 92 -7.75 -3.64 -0.32
N ARG A 93 -9.01 -3.60 0.10
CA ARG A 93 -9.65 -4.63 0.93
C ARG A 93 -10.85 -5.23 0.22
N ILE A 94 -10.87 -6.55 0.14
CA ILE A 94 -11.97 -7.36 -0.39
C ILE A 94 -12.57 -8.12 0.80
N ALA A 95 -13.85 -7.90 1.10
CA ALA A 95 -14.48 -8.48 2.27
C ALA A 95 -15.88 -9.01 1.97
N ASN A 96 -16.22 -10.12 2.59
CA ASN A 96 -17.59 -10.60 2.62
C ASN A 96 -18.45 -9.64 3.44
N PHE A 97 -19.65 -9.31 2.95
CA PHE A 97 -20.55 -8.40 3.66
C PHE A 97 -21.02 -8.95 4.99
N LEU A 98 -21.34 -10.27 5.05
CA LEU A 98 -21.84 -10.92 6.26
C LEU A 98 -20.74 -11.33 7.24
N GLN A 99 -19.51 -11.50 6.76
CA GLN A 99 -18.35 -11.90 7.55
C GLN A 99 -17.17 -10.97 7.25
N PRO A 100 -17.24 -9.70 7.65
CA PRO A 100 -16.23 -8.70 7.28
C PRO A 100 -14.84 -8.98 7.89
N TRP A 101 -14.76 -9.81 8.93
CA TRP A 101 -13.49 -10.27 9.50
C TRP A 101 -12.77 -11.28 8.59
N ARG A 102 -13.49 -12.01 7.72
CA ARG A 102 -12.92 -12.84 6.65
C ARG A 102 -12.72 -11.96 5.43
N SER A 103 -11.52 -11.52 5.21
CA SER A 103 -11.22 -10.55 4.16
C SER A 103 -9.83 -10.80 3.56
N THR A 104 -9.66 -10.36 2.34
CA THR A 104 -8.37 -10.31 1.67
C THR A 104 -7.93 -8.85 1.61
N PHE A 105 -6.74 -8.57 2.12
CA PHE A 105 -6.07 -7.28 1.94
C PHE A 105 -5.01 -7.43 0.85
N ILE A 106 -4.95 -6.46 -0.01
CA ILE A 106 -3.87 -6.24 -0.96
C ILE A 106 -3.19 -4.95 -0.51
N VAL A 107 -1.98 -5.07 0.01
CA VAL A 107 -1.31 -3.96 0.67
C VAL A 107 -0.02 -3.59 -0.04
N ASN A 108 0.14 -2.30 -0.28
CA ASN A 108 1.36 -1.67 -0.73
C ASN A 108 2.09 -1.00 0.46
N SER A 109 1.32 -0.55 1.46
CA SER A 109 1.84 0.03 2.69
C SER A 109 1.85 -0.99 3.84
N PRO A 110 2.98 -1.24 4.53
CA PRO A 110 3.04 -2.16 5.67
C PRO A 110 2.19 -1.71 6.86
N VAL A 111 1.88 -0.43 6.95
CA VAL A 111 1.08 0.15 8.03
C VAL A 111 -0.28 0.60 7.51
N ILE A 112 -1.36 0.17 8.17
CA ILE A 112 -2.73 0.64 7.92
C ILE A 112 -3.34 1.06 9.25
N ARG A 113 -3.83 2.30 9.36
CA ARG A 113 -4.46 2.84 10.57
C ARG A 113 -3.64 2.59 11.85
N ASN A 114 -2.34 2.89 11.82
CA ASN A 114 -1.38 2.67 12.91
C ASN A 114 -1.22 1.19 13.33
N ARG A 115 -1.41 0.26 12.41
CA ARG A 115 -1.23 -1.17 12.61
C ARG A 115 -0.29 -1.73 11.56
N ARG A 116 0.63 -2.57 11.97
CA ARG A 116 1.57 -3.27 11.09
C ARG A 116 0.89 -4.50 10.49
N ILE A 117 0.04 -4.28 9.49
CA ILE A 117 -0.74 -5.35 8.84
C ILE A 117 0.17 -6.26 8.00
N SER A 118 1.20 -5.70 7.40
CA SER A 118 2.17 -6.38 6.55
C SER A 118 3.60 -6.06 7.01
N PRO A 119 4.12 -6.73 8.05
CA PRO A 119 5.43 -6.39 8.64
C PRO A 119 6.62 -6.44 7.68
N LYS A 120 6.50 -7.17 6.56
CA LYS A 120 7.55 -7.34 5.53
C LYS A 120 7.24 -6.57 4.24
N GLY A 121 6.13 -5.84 4.17
CA GLY A 121 5.75 -5.07 3.00
C GLY A 121 6.72 -3.92 2.72
N HIS A 122 6.97 -3.65 1.43
CA HIS A 122 7.80 -2.53 0.98
C HIS A 122 7.11 -1.83 -0.19
N PRO A 123 6.86 -0.51 -0.10
CA PRO A 123 6.03 0.20 -1.07
C PRO A 123 6.73 0.56 -2.40
N GLY A 124 7.97 0.13 -2.63
CA GLY A 124 8.76 0.47 -3.82
C GLY A 124 9.51 -0.72 -4.42
N ASP A 125 9.03 -1.96 -4.22
CA ASP A 125 9.70 -3.16 -4.69
C ASP A 125 8.99 -3.87 -5.88
N GLY A 126 7.99 -3.20 -6.49
CA GLY A 126 7.22 -3.73 -7.60
C GLY A 126 6.26 -4.85 -7.22
N LYS A 127 5.94 -5.01 -5.94
CA LYS A 127 5.06 -6.07 -5.44
C LYS A 127 4.12 -5.53 -4.38
N PHE A 128 2.92 -6.14 -4.31
CA PHE A 128 2.03 -5.99 -3.18
C PHE A 128 2.02 -7.28 -2.33
N GLU A 129 1.67 -7.16 -1.07
CA GLU A 129 1.34 -8.32 -0.25
C GLU A 129 -0.15 -8.58 -0.25
N MET A 130 -0.53 -9.81 -0.58
CA MET A 130 -1.89 -10.30 -0.46
C MET A 130 -2.00 -11.09 0.84
N ILE A 131 -2.85 -10.61 1.75
CA ILE A 131 -3.06 -11.16 3.08
C ILE A 131 -4.50 -11.66 3.17
N GLU A 132 -4.68 -12.95 3.33
CA GLU A 132 -5.97 -13.61 3.42
C GLU A 132 -6.27 -14.00 4.87
N PHE A 133 -7.35 -13.46 5.41
CA PHE A 133 -7.84 -13.76 6.76
C PHE A 133 -9.02 -14.74 6.69
N SER A 134 -8.82 -15.97 7.17
CA SER A 134 -9.85 -17.03 7.17
C SER A 134 -10.33 -17.41 8.58
N MET A 135 -9.90 -16.70 9.58
CA MET A 135 -10.12 -16.99 10.99
C MET A 135 -11.55 -16.77 11.46
N SER A 136 -11.88 -17.27 12.65
CA SER A 136 -13.13 -17.00 13.37
C SER A 136 -13.19 -15.53 13.83
N LEU A 137 -14.38 -15.07 14.26
CA LEU A 137 -14.53 -13.71 14.78
C LEU A 137 -13.64 -13.47 16.01
N GLN A 138 -13.60 -14.43 16.95
CA GLN A 138 -12.78 -14.30 18.17
C GLN A 138 -11.29 -14.20 17.83
N GLN A 139 -10.79 -15.09 16.97
CA GLN A 139 -9.39 -15.04 16.51
C GLN A 139 -9.08 -13.73 15.80
N SER A 140 -10.02 -13.21 14.99
CA SER A 140 -9.82 -11.94 14.29
C SER A 140 -9.73 -10.75 15.26
N MET A 141 -10.46 -10.77 16.38
CA MET A 141 -10.33 -9.74 17.42
C MET A 141 -8.96 -9.79 18.10
N ILE A 142 -8.45 -10.98 18.38
CA ILE A 142 -7.11 -11.17 18.97
C ILE A 142 -6.05 -10.71 17.98
N ALA A 143 -6.13 -11.16 16.71
CA ALA A 143 -5.20 -10.75 15.65
C ALA A 143 -5.23 -9.23 15.43
N TYR A 144 -6.41 -8.62 15.47
CA TYR A 144 -6.56 -7.17 15.39
C TYR A 144 -5.85 -6.43 16.53
N ARG A 145 -5.91 -6.92 17.77
CA ARG A 145 -5.15 -6.34 18.89
C ARG A 145 -3.65 -6.48 18.69
N ARG A 146 -3.16 -7.67 18.31
CA ARG A 146 -1.76 -7.98 18.08
C ARG A 146 -1.16 -7.27 16.85
N SER A 147 -1.99 -6.85 15.89
CA SER A 147 -1.51 -6.14 14.71
C SER A 147 -0.93 -4.75 14.99
N LYS A 148 -1.09 -4.21 16.23
CA LYS A 148 -0.40 -2.98 16.63
C LYS A 148 1.12 -3.13 16.61
N SER A 149 1.63 -4.26 17.13
CA SER A 149 3.05 -4.61 17.14
C SER A 149 3.49 -5.42 15.91
N GLY A 150 2.54 -6.00 15.17
CA GLY A 150 2.81 -6.92 14.07
C GLY A 150 2.80 -8.41 14.49
N ASP A 151 2.54 -8.72 15.77
CA ASP A 151 2.59 -10.08 16.34
C ASP A 151 1.37 -10.94 16.01
N HIS A 152 0.52 -10.50 15.08
CA HIS A 152 -0.60 -11.30 14.58
C HIS A 152 -0.16 -12.34 13.55
N VAL A 153 1.07 -12.27 13.06
CA VAL A 153 1.69 -13.24 12.15
C VAL A 153 3.01 -13.73 12.72
N PRO A 154 3.36 -15.03 12.53
CA PRO A 154 2.62 -16.04 11.76
C PRO A 154 1.36 -16.55 12.48
N HIS A 155 0.32 -16.91 11.71
CA HIS A 155 -0.92 -17.50 12.20
C HIS A 155 -1.45 -18.52 11.15
N PRO A 156 -1.95 -19.70 11.53
CA PRO A 156 -2.38 -20.73 10.57
C PRO A 156 -3.52 -20.27 9.63
N ASP A 157 -4.41 -19.39 10.10
CA ASP A 157 -5.55 -18.86 9.34
C ASP A 157 -5.25 -17.52 8.66
N ILE A 158 -3.97 -17.10 8.63
CA ILE A 158 -3.52 -15.92 7.88
C ILE A 158 -2.51 -16.37 6.84
N LYS A 159 -2.87 -16.22 5.56
CA LYS A 159 -1.95 -16.49 4.45
C LYS A 159 -1.41 -15.19 3.90
N ILE A 160 -0.10 -15.11 3.75
CA ILE A 160 0.58 -13.95 3.15
C ILE A 160 1.31 -14.42 1.90
N SER A 161 1.10 -13.73 0.80
CA SER A 161 1.83 -13.97 -0.45
C SER A 161 2.19 -12.65 -1.11
N ARG A 162 3.39 -12.57 -1.73
CA ARG A 162 3.88 -11.40 -2.45
C ARG A 162 3.73 -11.63 -3.95
N LYS A 163 3.13 -10.65 -4.64
CA LYS A 163 2.83 -10.74 -6.07
C LYS A 163 2.93 -9.37 -6.73
N SER A 164 3.30 -9.34 -8.02
CA SER A 164 3.21 -8.14 -8.87
C SER A 164 1.85 -8.04 -9.57
N ASN A 165 1.19 -9.18 -9.78
CA ASN A 165 -0.15 -9.26 -10.34
C ASN A 165 -0.87 -10.51 -9.82
N CYS A 166 -2.19 -10.49 -9.79
CA CYS A 166 -3.01 -11.67 -9.53
C CYS A 166 -4.44 -11.49 -10.04
N LYS A 167 -5.09 -12.62 -10.32
CA LYS A 167 -6.52 -12.69 -10.60
C LYS A 167 -7.20 -13.56 -9.55
N ILE A 168 -8.29 -13.07 -8.98
CA ILE A 168 -9.06 -13.77 -7.94
C ILE A 168 -10.51 -13.79 -8.36
N LYS A 169 -11.16 -14.94 -8.16
CA LYS A 169 -12.58 -15.10 -8.40
C LYS A 169 -13.26 -15.68 -7.17
N PHE A 170 -14.30 -15.04 -6.69
CA PHE A 170 -15.12 -15.50 -5.57
C PHE A 170 -16.45 -16.06 -6.05
N LYS A 171 -17.00 -17.01 -5.30
CA LYS A 171 -18.35 -17.58 -5.59
C LYS A 171 -19.45 -16.52 -5.46
N LYS A 172 -19.33 -15.59 -4.51
CA LYS A 172 -20.30 -14.51 -4.24
C LYS A 172 -19.64 -13.15 -4.41
N LYS A 173 -20.44 -12.10 -4.70
CA LYS A 173 -19.97 -10.73 -4.74
C LYS A 173 -19.36 -10.33 -3.39
N GLN A 174 -18.20 -9.70 -3.43
CA GLN A 174 -17.47 -9.18 -2.28
C GLN A 174 -17.50 -7.66 -2.32
N ARG A 175 -17.51 -7.03 -1.15
CA ARG A 175 -17.35 -5.59 -1.00
C ARG A 175 -15.89 -5.22 -1.21
N VAL A 176 -15.63 -4.28 -2.09
CA VAL A 176 -14.30 -3.75 -2.38
C VAL A 176 -14.15 -2.35 -1.80
N SER A 177 -13.10 -2.12 -1.08
CA SER A 177 -12.70 -0.77 -0.63
C SER A 177 -11.25 -0.51 -0.98
N VAL A 178 -10.98 0.72 -1.41
CA VAL A 178 -9.70 1.23 -1.86
C VAL A 178 -9.33 2.41 -0.99
N ASP A 179 -8.16 2.36 -0.35
CA ASP A 179 -7.70 3.36 0.64
C ASP A 179 -8.80 3.79 1.64
N GLY A 180 -9.55 2.78 2.12
CA GLY A 180 -10.61 2.96 3.10
C GLY A 180 -11.98 3.38 2.54
N LYS A 181 -12.11 3.71 1.24
CA LYS A 181 -13.39 4.05 0.60
C LYS A 181 -13.98 2.84 -0.13
N THR A 182 -15.23 2.49 0.14
CA THR A 182 -15.96 1.45 -0.63
C THR A 182 -16.22 1.95 -2.05
N VAL A 183 -15.83 1.15 -3.04
CA VAL A 183 -15.95 1.50 -4.46
C VAL A 183 -16.98 0.68 -5.21
N LYS A 184 -17.01 -0.64 -5.02
CA LYS A 184 -17.91 -1.54 -5.77
C LYS A 184 -18.09 -2.88 -5.05
N PHE A 185 -19.09 -3.65 -5.51
CA PHE A 185 -19.22 -5.07 -5.22
C PHE A 185 -18.89 -5.87 -6.48
N SER A 186 -17.98 -6.84 -6.39
CA SER A 186 -17.59 -7.69 -7.52
C SER A 186 -17.33 -9.13 -7.09
N ARG A 187 -17.24 -10.04 -8.06
CA ARG A 187 -16.81 -11.44 -7.87
C ARG A 187 -15.43 -11.67 -8.48
N ASP A 188 -15.12 -10.95 -9.56
CA ASP A 188 -13.92 -11.14 -10.36
C ASP A 188 -13.02 -9.92 -10.15
N PHE A 189 -11.75 -10.16 -9.88
CA PHE A 189 -10.75 -9.16 -9.54
C PHE A 189 -9.47 -9.44 -10.31
N SER A 190 -8.96 -8.44 -11.00
CA SER A 190 -7.61 -8.42 -11.53
C SER A 190 -6.83 -7.32 -10.83
N MET A 191 -5.66 -7.64 -10.31
CA MET A 191 -4.82 -6.69 -9.56
C MET A 191 -3.42 -6.69 -10.14
N SER A 192 -2.81 -5.51 -10.18
CA SER A 192 -1.45 -5.31 -10.63
C SER A 192 -0.79 -4.18 -9.85
N VAL A 193 0.54 -4.18 -9.84
CA VAL A 193 1.35 -3.06 -9.37
C VAL A 193 1.73 -2.20 -10.57
N ILE A 194 1.75 -0.88 -10.37
CA ILE A 194 2.39 0.09 -11.24
C ILE A 194 3.71 0.47 -10.54
N PRO A 195 4.83 -0.13 -10.95
CA PRO A 195 6.09 0.08 -10.25
C PRO A 195 6.60 1.51 -10.44
N HIS A 196 7.16 2.08 -9.37
CA HIS A 196 7.77 3.41 -9.37
C HIS A 196 6.86 4.49 -9.97
N ALA A 197 5.55 4.38 -9.73
CA ALA A 197 4.54 5.27 -10.29
C ALA A 197 4.70 6.73 -9.83
N ILE A 198 5.18 6.93 -8.61
CA ILE A 198 5.34 8.24 -7.97
C ILE A 198 6.70 8.36 -7.30
N CYS A 199 7.17 9.62 -7.17
CA CYS A 199 8.25 10.01 -6.30
C CYS A 199 7.69 10.81 -5.13
N VAL A 200 8.00 10.43 -3.89
CA VAL A 200 7.53 11.16 -2.71
C VAL A 200 8.65 11.75 -1.90
N VAL A 201 8.43 12.94 -1.40
CA VAL A 201 9.29 13.63 -0.43
C VAL A 201 8.56 13.66 0.90
N LEU A 202 9.25 13.24 1.96
CA LEU A 202 8.74 13.32 3.32
C LEU A 202 9.10 14.70 3.90
N ASN A 203 8.11 15.45 4.30
CA ASN A 203 8.25 16.75 5.00
C ASN A 203 7.68 16.64 6.41
#